data_acf168b66b5e132287731ad8beb5de6e
#
_entry.id   acf168b66b5e132287731ad8beb5de6e
#
_cell.length_a   1.000
_cell.length_b   1.000
_cell.length_c   1.000
_cell.angle_alpha   90.00
_cell.angle_beta   90.00
_cell.angle_gamma   90.00
#
_symmetry.space_group_name_H-M   'P 1'
#
loop_
_entity.id
_entity.type
_entity.pdbx_description
1 polymer ?
#
loop_
_entity_poly.entity_id
_entity_poly.type
_entity_poly.pdbx_seq_one_letter_code
_entity_poly.pdbx_strand_id
1 'polypeptide(L)'
;VGDYLDIASWDSYPLGFLEDRVVASDEFKQAFARQGDPDFQAFHHDLYRTVGKGRWWVMEQQPGPVNWAPYNPSPLPGMIRLWSWEAFAHGAEAVCYFRWRQAPFAQEQMHAGLLRPDSADAPALAEAKEVAREIADAHSVEECLSEVALLFDYKSDWMWRILPQGRGLEYFNLIYDNYRALRGLGLSVDILSTEDDFSKHKLVVAPGLLYMSDDLKERLSKRDGPTVVGPRSGSSTENFGINRPLGPNLPNINVTTTRVETLRPDMPILLEGGGCVKGWSEALETSDTPFRIMANGDLAAVSTGNITYLGGWFDNEALTRAFNEICLTAEIKVIEMPEGLRRRATSKEMFWFNY
;
A
#
# COMPACT_ATOMS: atom_id res chain seq x y z
N VAL A 1 -9.61 -17.69 -0.60
CA VAL A 1 -11.00 -17.16 -0.66
C VAL A 1 -11.31 -16.70 -2.08
N GLY A 2 -10.45 -15.90 -2.71
CA GLY A 2 -10.68 -15.39 -4.07
C GLY A 2 -10.94 -16.47 -5.13
N ASP A 3 -10.44 -17.69 -4.97
CA ASP A 3 -10.68 -18.81 -5.90
C ASP A 3 -12.14 -19.26 -5.97
N TYR A 4 -12.94 -18.90 -4.97
CA TYR A 4 -14.35 -19.29 -4.84
C TYR A 4 -15.32 -18.13 -5.04
N LEU A 5 -14.80 -16.96 -5.43
CA LEU A 5 -15.59 -15.76 -5.70
C LEU A 5 -15.60 -15.47 -7.20
N ASP A 6 -16.76 -15.09 -7.73
CA ASP A 6 -16.88 -14.63 -9.11
C ASP A 6 -16.29 -13.23 -9.28
N ILE A 7 -16.45 -12.38 -8.28
CA ILE A 7 -15.99 -10.99 -8.27
C ILE A 7 -15.56 -10.66 -6.83
N ALA A 8 -14.39 -10.06 -6.65
CA ALA A 8 -14.01 -9.47 -5.38
C ALA A 8 -14.60 -8.06 -5.25
N SER A 9 -14.89 -7.64 -4.02
CA SER A 9 -15.39 -6.28 -3.79
C SER A 9 -14.97 -5.74 -2.43
N TRP A 10 -14.98 -4.42 -2.30
CA TRP A 10 -14.72 -3.73 -1.06
C TRP A 10 -15.49 -2.41 -0.97
N ASP A 11 -15.58 -1.86 0.22
CA ASP A 11 -16.32 -0.64 0.51
C ASP A 11 -15.33 0.52 0.67
N SER A 12 -15.43 1.54 -0.18
CA SER A 12 -14.52 2.67 -0.27
C SER A 12 -15.13 3.91 0.38
N TYR A 13 -14.61 4.27 1.52
CA TYR A 13 -15.01 5.45 2.29
C TYR A 13 -13.80 6.36 2.56
N PRO A 14 -13.27 7.07 1.56
CA PRO A 14 -12.00 7.79 1.66
C PRO A 14 -11.90 8.74 2.84
N LEU A 15 -12.94 9.51 3.12
CA LEU A 15 -12.93 10.46 4.24
C LEU A 15 -13.07 9.77 5.60
N GLY A 16 -13.97 8.78 5.69
CA GLY A 16 -14.16 8.02 6.91
C GLY A 16 -12.91 7.23 7.28
N PHE A 17 -12.25 6.59 6.32
CA PHE A 17 -11.04 5.80 6.54
C PHE A 17 -9.82 6.65 6.86
N LEU A 18 -9.70 7.87 6.31
CA LEU A 18 -8.65 8.80 6.69
C LEU A 18 -8.66 9.04 8.20
N GLU A 19 -9.83 9.20 8.80
CA GLU A 19 -9.97 9.48 10.23
C GLU A 19 -9.86 8.24 11.11
N ASP A 20 -10.42 7.10 10.66
CA ASP A 20 -10.59 5.89 11.47
C ASP A 20 -9.43 4.88 11.29
N ARG A 21 -8.83 4.78 10.12
CA ARG A 21 -7.92 3.69 9.76
C ARG A 21 -6.51 4.12 9.35
N VAL A 22 -6.36 5.32 8.79
CA VAL A 22 -5.04 5.81 8.36
C VAL A 22 -4.24 6.29 9.56
N VAL A 23 -3.04 5.71 9.72
CA VAL A 23 -2.05 6.18 10.70
C VAL A 23 -1.22 7.30 10.05
N ALA A 24 -1.57 8.53 10.39
CA ALA A 24 -0.89 9.73 9.89
C ALA A 24 -0.94 10.84 10.96
N SER A 25 -0.16 11.90 10.74
CA SER A 25 -0.19 13.08 11.60
C SER A 25 -1.52 13.86 11.46
N ASP A 26 -1.84 14.65 12.47
CA ASP A 26 -3.03 15.50 12.44
C ASP A 26 -2.96 16.52 11.30
N GLU A 27 -1.77 17.04 10.97
CA GLU A 27 -1.55 17.97 9.86
C GLU A 27 -1.87 17.31 8.51
N PHE A 28 -1.45 16.06 8.31
CA PHE A 28 -1.79 15.29 7.11
C PHE A 28 -3.29 15.04 7.02
N LYS A 29 -3.92 14.58 8.11
CA LYS A 29 -5.36 14.36 8.16
C LYS A 29 -6.14 15.64 7.90
N GLN A 30 -5.69 16.77 8.44
CA GLN A 30 -6.30 18.08 8.20
C GLN A 30 -6.17 18.50 6.73
N ALA A 31 -5.01 18.30 6.10
CA ALA A 31 -4.77 18.65 4.71
C ALA A 31 -5.69 17.87 3.75
N PHE A 32 -5.94 16.59 4.04
CA PHE A 32 -6.74 15.69 3.20
C PHE A 32 -8.14 15.39 3.75
N ALA A 33 -8.62 16.16 4.75
CA ALA A 33 -9.88 15.90 5.43
C ALA A 33 -11.11 15.82 4.52
N ARG A 34 -11.07 16.44 3.34
CA ARG A 34 -12.17 16.47 2.37
C ARG A 34 -11.86 15.78 1.04
N GLN A 35 -10.68 15.24 0.88
CA GLN A 35 -10.20 14.51 -0.31
C GLN A 35 -10.01 13.02 -0.01
N GLY A 36 -9.69 12.67 1.23
CA GLY A 36 -9.21 11.34 1.61
C GLY A 36 -7.71 11.16 1.36
N ASP A 37 -7.13 10.11 1.91
CA ASP A 37 -5.73 9.77 1.70
C ASP A 37 -5.50 9.36 0.24
N PRO A 38 -4.54 9.96 -0.49
CA PRO A 38 -4.29 9.70 -1.92
C PRO A 38 -3.86 8.27 -2.25
N ASP A 39 -3.46 7.48 -1.25
CA ASP A 39 -2.93 6.13 -1.46
C ASP A 39 -3.80 5.03 -0.84
N PHE A 40 -4.67 5.36 0.14
CA PHE A 40 -5.39 4.35 0.91
C PHE A 40 -6.41 3.57 0.06
N GLN A 41 -7.24 4.28 -0.73
CA GLN A 41 -8.17 3.55 -1.59
C GLN A 41 -7.45 2.86 -2.76
N ALA A 42 -6.42 3.47 -3.34
CA ALA A 42 -5.61 2.86 -4.39
C ALA A 42 -4.96 1.54 -3.92
N PHE A 43 -4.46 1.47 -2.68
CA PHE A 43 -3.97 0.24 -2.07
C PHE A 43 -5.02 -0.87 -2.09
N HIS A 44 -6.24 -0.56 -1.66
CA HIS A 44 -7.32 -1.54 -1.63
C HIS A 44 -7.78 -1.92 -3.05
N HIS A 45 -7.80 -0.99 -3.99
CA HIS A 45 -8.08 -1.28 -5.40
C HIS A 45 -7.10 -2.31 -5.96
N ASP A 46 -5.80 -2.11 -5.75
CA ASP A 46 -4.76 -3.05 -6.21
C ASP A 46 -4.84 -4.40 -5.49
N LEU A 47 -5.13 -4.41 -4.19
CA LEU A 47 -5.32 -5.64 -3.42
C LEU A 47 -6.54 -6.44 -3.90
N TYR A 48 -7.69 -5.78 -4.05
CA TYR A 48 -8.92 -6.49 -4.46
C TYR A 48 -8.90 -6.90 -5.92
N ARG A 49 -8.18 -6.18 -6.79
CA ARG A 49 -7.91 -6.64 -8.15
C ARG A 49 -7.20 -8.00 -8.15
N THR A 50 -6.18 -8.18 -7.33
CA THR A 50 -5.47 -9.46 -7.22
C THR A 50 -6.35 -10.55 -6.60
N VAL A 51 -7.04 -10.27 -5.49
CA VAL A 51 -7.96 -11.21 -4.84
C VAL A 51 -9.05 -11.70 -5.82
N GLY A 52 -9.56 -10.80 -6.66
CA GLY A 52 -10.57 -11.10 -7.68
C GLY A 52 -10.00 -11.62 -9.01
N LYS A 53 -8.68 -11.89 -9.08
CA LYS A 53 -8.03 -12.36 -10.32
C LYS A 53 -8.31 -11.45 -11.53
N GLY A 54 -8.27 -10.16 -11.30
CA GLY A 54 -8.56 -9.11 -12.28
C GLY A 54 -10.02 -8.61 -12.25
N ARG A 55 -10.95 -9.33 -11.62
CA ARG A 55 -12.37 -8.95 -11.54
C ARG A 55 -12.73 -8.42 -10.16
N TRP A 56 -13.05 -7.14 -10.08
CA TRP A 56 -13.41 -6.54 -8.80
C TRP A 56 -14.31 -5.31 -8.95
N TRP A 57 -15.06 -4.99 -7.88
CA TRP A 57 -15.98 -3.87 -7.79
C TRP A 57 -15.72 -3.05 -6.54
N VAL A 58 -16.02 -1.75 -6.60
CA VAL A 58 -16.32 -0.97 -5.40
C VAL A 58 -17.79 -1.20 -5.09
N MET A 59 -18.09 -1.93 -4.01
CA MET A 59 -19.46 -2.28 -3.65
C MET A 59 -20.18 -1.13 -2.97
N GLU A 60 -19.44 -0.33 -2.18
CA GLU A 60 -19.95 0.86 -1.54
C GLU A 60 -18.95 2.01 -1.71
N GLN A 61 -19.24 2.95 -2.59
CA GLN A 61 -18.46 4.17 -2.72
C GLN A 61 -19.12 5.30 -1.94
N GLN A 62 -18.34 5.99 -1.12
CA GLN A 62 -18.78 7.16 -0.34
C GLN A 62 -19.32 8.27 -1.24
N PRO A 63 -20.60 8.73 -1.08
CA PRO A 63 -21.15 9.84 -1.85
C PRO A 63 -21.17 11.18 -1.10
N GLY A 64 -20.79 11.19 0.19
CA GLY A 64 -20.85 12.35 1.05
C GLY A 64 -20.46 12.01 2.49
N PRO A 65 -20.86 12.79 3.49
CA PRO A 65 -20.59 12.46 4.88
C PRO A 65 -21.07 11.07 5.25
N VAL A 66 -20.26 10.32 6.00
CA VAL A 66 -20.67 9.10 6.69
C VAL A 66 -21.15 9.42 8.11
N ASN A 67 -21.47 8.42 8.95
CA ASN A 67 -21.99 8.64 10.30
C ASN A 67 -21.24 7.87 11.39
N TRP A 68 -20.18 7.16 11.03
CA TRP A 68 -19.46 6.23 11.91
C TRP A 68 -18.00 6.62 12.19
N ALA A 69 -17.41 7.51 11.40
CA ALA A 69 -16.07 7.99 11.65
C ALA A 69 -16.04 9.05 12.78
N PRO A 70 -14.87 9.28 13.41
CA PRO A 70 -14.72 10.34 14.42
C PRO A 70 -15.12 11.73 13.90
N TYR A 71 -14.82 12.03 12.63
CA TYR A 71 -15.19 13.25 11.93
C TYR A 71 -15.75 12.89 10.54
N ASN A 72 -16.85 13.53 10.14
CA ASN A 72 -17.59 13.18 8.93
C ASN A 72 -17.81 14.42 8.03
N PRO A 73 -16.76 14.99 7.45
CA PRO A 73 -16.87 16.16 6.57
C PRO A 73 -17.52 15.80 5.23
N SER A 74 -18.01 16.82 4.54
CA SER A 74 -18.41 16.69 3.14
C SER A 74 -17.16 16.69 2.24
N PRO A 75 -17.14 15.89 1.17
CA PRO A 75 -16.05 15.94 0.18
C PRO A 75 -16.02 17.30 -0.53
N LEU A 76 -14.87 17.65 -1.08
CA LEU A 76 -14.77 18.76 -2.04
C LEU A 76 -15.51 18.41 -3.33
N PRO A 77 -16.03 19.41 -4.05
CA PRO A 77 -16.59 19.19 -5.39
C PRO A 77 -15.56 18.52 -6.32
N GLY A 78 -15.98 17.50 -7.06
CA GLY A 78 -15.14 16.71 -7.94
C GLY A 78 -14.58 15.43 -7.32
N MET A 79 -14.66 15.25 -6.00
CA MET A 79 -14.07 14.08 -5.33
C MET A 79 -14.81 12.78 -5.64
N ILE A 80 -16.14 12.81 -5.76
CA ILE A 80 -16.92 11.61 -6.13
C ILE A 80 -16.51 11.12 -7.52
N ARG A 81 -16.30 12.04 -8.45
CA ARG A 81 -15.81 11.75 -9.79
C ARG A 81 -14.38 11.24 -9.76
N LEU A 82 -13.47 11.87 -8.99
CA LEU A 82 -12.07 11.46 -8.88
C LEU A 82 -11.96 10.03 -8.32
N TRP A 83 -12.62 9.73 -7.21
CA TRP A 83 -12.57 8.41 -6.57
C TRP A 83 -13.13 7.31 -7.49
N SER A 84 -14.19 7.62 -8.23
CA SER A 84 -14.77 6.66 -9.18
C SER A 84 -13.81 6.37 -10.34
N TRP A 85 -13.20 7.41 -10.91
CA TRP A 85 -12.21 7.24 -11.98
C TRP A 85 -10.92 6.57 -11.50
N GLU A 86 -10.49 6.79 -10.26
CA GLU A 86 -9.36 6.06 -9.71
C GLU A 86 -9.66 4.56 -9.62
N ALA A 87 -10.87 4.18 -9.18
CA ALA A 87 -11.27 2.77 -9.17
C ALA A 87 -11.22 2.16 -10.59
N PHE A 88 -11.74 2.86 -11.61
CA PHE A 88 -11.68 2.39 -13.00
C PHE A 88 -10.25 2.32 -13.54
N ALA A 89 -9.40 3.30 -13.25
CA ALA A 89 -7.99 3.27 -13.62
C ALA A 89 -7.21 2.11 -12.97
N HIS A 90 -7.68 1.61 -11.82
CA HIS A 90 -7.18 0.41 -11.16
C HIS A 90 -7.90 -0.87 -11.60
N GLY A 91 -8.78 -0.80 -12.61
CA GLY A 91 -9.42 -1.95 -13.24
C GLY A 91 -10.74 -2.40 -12.61
N ALA A 92 -11.44 -1.55 -11.86
CA ALA A 92 -12.78 -1.86 -11.38
C ALA A 92 -13.76 -2.08 -12.56
N GLU A 93 -14.60 -3.10 -12.48
CA GLU A 93 -15.69 -3.32 -13.44
C GLU A 93 -16.91 -2.46 -13.10
N ALA A 94 -17.09 -2.10 -11.82
CA ALA A 94 -18.21 -1.29 -11.35
C ALA A 94 -17.86 -0.48 -10.10
N VAL A 95 -18.50 0.67 -9.97
CA VAL A 95 -18.54 1.48 -8.76
C VAL A 95 -19.98 1.67 -8.35
N CYS A 96 -20.36 1.17 -7.18
CA CYS A 96 -21.69 1.26 -6.62
C CYS A 96 -21.68 2.28 -5.49
N TYR A 97 -22.54 3.27 -5.53
CA TYR A 97 -22.59 4.29 -4.49
C TYR A 97 -23.47 3.84 -3.32
N PHE A 98 -22.99 3.92 -2.12
CA PHE A 98 -23.79 3.69 -0.93
C PHE A 98 -24.15 5.04 -0.31
N ARG A 99 -25.38 5.47 -0.48
CA ARG A 99 -26.58 4.76 -0.94
C ARG A 99 -27.35 5.63 -1.95
N TRP A 100 -28.39 5.04 -2.55
CA TRP A 100 -29.27 5.78 -3.45
C TRP A 100 -29.92 6.99 -2.78
N ARG A 101 -30.54 6.81 -1.61
CA ARG A 101 -31.16 7.87 -0.84
C ARG A 101 -30.78 7.79 0.64
N GLN A 102 -30.40 8.91 1.22
CA GLN A 102 -30.18 9.05 2.65
C GLN A 102 -31.42 8.65 3.43
N ALA A 103 -31.26 7.83 4.47
CA ALA A 103 -32.36 7.32 5.26
C ALA A 103 -33.10 8.46 5.98
N PRO A 104 -34.43 8.61 5.82
CA PRO A 104 -35.22 9.64 6.51
C PRO A 104 -35.57 9.25 7.94
N PHE A 105 -35.29 8.02 8.38
CA PHE A 105 -35.60 7.48 9.70
C PHE A 105 -34.66 6.34 10.07
N ALA A 106 -34.73 5.85 11.30
CA ALA A 106 -33.95 4.76 11.87
C ALA A 106 -32.47 5.09 11.98
N GLN A 107 -31.59 4.08 11.88
CA GLN A 107 -30.14 4.23 11.96
C GLN A 107 -29.56 4.81 10.66
N GLU A 108 -28.33 5.27 10.72
CA GLU A 108 -27.60 5.84 9.57
C GLU A 108 -28.27 7.05 8.91
N GLN A 109 -29.05 7.80 9.66
CA GLN A 109 -29.71 9.00 9.14
C GLN A 109 -28.73 10.07 8.64
N MET A 110 -27.52 10.12 9.21
CA MET A 110 -26.47 11.05 8.80
C MET A 110 -25.61 10.53 7.65
N HIS A 111 -25.77 9.25 7.25
CA HIS A 111 -25.05 8.69 6.13
C HIS A 111 -25.65 9.20 4.81
N ALA A 112 -24.87 9.99 4.08
CA ALA A 112 -25.33 10.62 2.84
C ALA A 112 -25.67 9.58 1.76
N GLY A 113 -26.54 9.98 0.84
CA GLY A 113 -26.88 9.22 -0.36
C GLY A 113 -26.75 10.09 -1.61
N LEU A 114 -27.07 9.53 -2.77
CA LEU A 114 -27.20 10.29 -4.02
C LEU A 114 -28.45 11.20 -4.02
N LEU A 115 -29.45 10.82 -3.22
CA LEU A 115 -30.60 11.67 -2.91
C LEU A 115 -30.60 12.02 -1.41
N ARG A 116 -31.12 13.18 -1.12
CA ARG A 116 -31.40 13.66 0.23
C ARG A 116 -32.55 12.86 0.86
N PRO A 117 -32.80 12.98 2.19
CA PRO A 117 -33.93 12.29 2.85
C PRO A 117 -35.32 12.69 2.28
N ASP A 118 -35.44 13.90 1.77
CA ASP A 118 -36.65 14.44 1.11
C ASP A 118 -36.79 14.06 -0.37
N SER A 119 -35.87 13.16 -0.87
CA SER A 119 -35.77 12.70 -2.25
C SER A 119 -35.33 13.76 -3.27
N ALA A 120 -34.90 14.93 -2.83
CA ALA A 120 -34.23 15.90 -3.69
C ALA A 120 -32.79 15.44 -4.00
N ASP A 121 -32.23 15.94 -5.10
CA ASP A 121 -30.86 15.64 -5.52
C ASP A 121 -29.86 16.08 -4.44
N ALA A 122 -28.93 15.17 -4.05
CA ALA A 122 -27.75 15.51 -3.27
C ALA A 122 -26.58 15.90 -4.20
N PRO A 123 -25.56 16.63 -3.71
CA PRO A 123 -24.44 17.08 -4.56
C PRO A 123 -23.76 15.97 -5.35
N ALA A 124 -23.59 14.80 -4.74
CA ALA A 124 -22.94 13.63 -5.37
C ALA A 124 -23.68 13.09 -6.61
N LEU A 125 -24.98 13.30 -6.72
CA LEU A 125 -25.75 12.77 -7.86
C LEU A 125 -25.31 13.39 -9.20
N ALA A 126 -24.96 14.67 -9.20
CA ALA A 126 -24.49 15.34 -10.42
C ALA A 126 -23.16 14.71 -10.91
N GLU A 127 -22.22 14.51 -9.99
CA GLU A 127 -20.93 13.87 -10.31
C GLU A 127 -21.09 12.40 -10.72
N ALA A 128 -21.96 11.63 -10.03
CA ALA A 128 -22.27 10.26 -10.41
C ALA A 128 -22.90 10.14 -11.80
N LYS A 129 -23.79 11.07 -12.18
CA LYS A 129 -24.35 11.15 -13.55
C LYS A 129 -23.27 11.50 -14.58
N GLU A 130 -22.33 12.37 -14.24
CA GLU A 130 -21.20 12.72 -15.10
C GLU A 130 -20.30 11.51 -15.33
N VAL A 131 -19.90 10.80 -14.27
CA VAL A 131 -19.13 9.55 -14.36
C VAL A 131 -19.85 8.53 -15.25
N ALA A 132 -21.15 8.31 -15.05
CA ALA A 132 -21.92 7.36 -15.85
C ALA A 132 -21.93 7.72 -17.34
N ARG A 133 -21.99 9.01 -17.69
CA ARG A 133 -21.91 9.48 -19.08
C ARG A 133 -20.52 9.27 -19.66
N GLU A 134 -19.47 9.63 -18.90
CA GLU A 134 -18.08 9.48 -19.35
C GLU A 134 -17.72 8.01 -19.58
N ILE A 135 -18.18 7.10 -18.72
CA ILE A 135 -17.94 5.66 -18.89
C ILE A 135 -18.68 5.10 -20.10
N ALA A 136 -19.89 5.58 -20.40
CA ALA A 136 -20.64 5.13 -21.59
C ALA A 136 -19.89 5.45 -22.90
N ASP A 137 -19.09 6.51 -22.90
CA ASP A 137 -18.26 6.92 -24.03
C ASP A 137 -16.83 6.34 -23.96
N ALA A 138 -16.43 5.79 -22.81
CA ALA A 138 -15.13 5.18 -22.61
C ALA A 138 -15.09 3.74 -23.15
N HIS A 139 -13.90 3.31 -23.53
CA HIS A 139 -13.65 1.92 -23.88
C HIS A 139 -13.72 1.01 -22.64
N SER A 140 -13.84 -0.29 -22.86
CA SER A 140 -13.85 -1.31 -21.81
C SER A 140 -12.70 -1.14 -20.80
N VAL A 141 -12.90 -1.67 -19.59
CA VAL A 141 -11.84 -1.76 -18.56
C VAL A 141 -10.54 -2.25 -19.19
N GLU A 142 -9.49 -1.46 -19.00
CA GLU A 142 -8.19 -1.72 -19.61
C GLU A 142 -7.32 -2.56 -18.68
N GLU A 143 -6.38 -3.30 -19.28
CA GLU A 143 -5.36 -4.00 -18.51
C GLU A 143 -4.50 -2.99 -17.75
N CYS A 144 -4.39 -3.17 -16.43
CA CYS A 144 -3.51 -2.37 -15.59
C CYS A 144 -2.06 -2.80 -15.78
N LEU A 145 -1.18 -1.84 -16.02
CA LEU A 145 0.26 -2.09 -16.15
C LEU A 145 0.97 -1.74 -14.86
N SER A 146 1.77 -2.67 -14.35
CA SER A 146 2.58 -2.47 -13.14
C SER A 146 3.98 -3.01 -13.34
N GLU A 147 4.98 -2.20 -13.02
CA GLU A 147 6.39 -2.60 -13.07
C GLU A 147 6.87 -3.14 -11.73
N VAL A 148 6.08 -2.90 -10.67
CA VAL A 148 6.42 -3.26 -9.29
C VAL A 148 5.39 -4.23 -8.73
N ALA A 149 5.87 -5.32 -8.10
CA ALA A 149 5.07 -6.16 -7.23
C ALA A 149 5.41 -5.86 -5.77
N LEU A 150 4.38 -5.61 -4.96
CA LEU A 150 4.45 -5.53 -3.51
C LEU A 150 3.80 -6.80 -2.93
N LEU A 151 4.57 -7.63 -2.24
CA LEU A 151 4.04 -8.86 -1.67
C LEU A 151 3.32 -8.59 -0.35
N PHE A 152 2.09 -9.09 -0.25
CA PHE A 152 1.25 -9.03 0.94
C PHE A 152 0.85 -10.45 1.35
N ASP A 153 1.10 -10.79 2.63
CA ASP A 153 0.82 -12.12 3.17
C ASP A 153 -0.01 -12.05 4.45
N TYR A 154 -1.23 -12.60 4.42
CA TYR A 154 -2.10 -12.68 5.58
C TYR A 154 -1.53 -13.54 6.73
N LYS A 155 -0.72 -14.57 6.43
CA LYS A 155 -0.06 -15.36 7.48
C LYS A 155 0.93 -14.50 8.25
N SER A 156 1.70 -13.66 7.54
CA SER A 156 2.58 -12.67 8.17
C SER A 156 1.81 -11.66 9.00
N ASP A 157 0.68 -11.13 8.52
CA ASP A 157 -0.18 -10.24 9.30
C ASP A 157 -0.64 -10.89 10.61
N TRP A 158 -1.11 -12.14 10.56
CA TRP A 158 -1.50 -12.88 11.76
C TRP A 158 -0.32 -13.12 12.71
N MET A 159 0.85 -13.48 12.19
CA MET A 159 2.05 -13.65 13.01
C MET A 159 2.49 -12.36 13.70
N TRP A 160 2.45 -11.23 12.99
CA TRP A 160 2.74 -9.91 13.58
C TRP A 160 1.76 -9.56 14.69
N ARG A 161 0.47 -9.85 14.53
CA ARG A 161 -0.57 -9.61 15.57
C ARG A 161 -0.41 -10.49 16.80
N ILE A 162 0.03 -11.75 16.64
CA ILE A 162 0.28 -12.68 17.74
C ILE A 162 1.55 -12.28 18.52
N LEU A 163 2.59 -11.84 17.80
CA LEU A 163 3.88 -11.42 18.37
C LEU A 163 4.29 -10.04 17.83
N PRO A 164 3.61 -8.95 18.21
CA PRO A 164 3.90 -7.62 17.70
C PRO A 164 5.28 -7.11 18.14
N GLN A 165 5.75 -7.52 19.32
CA GLN A 165 7.05 -7.18 19.93
C GLN A 165 7.30 -5.69 20.12
N GLY A 166 6.28 -4.85 19.98
CA GLY A 166 6.32 -3.42 20.18
C GLY A 166 4.95 -2.77 19.99
N ARG A 167 4.79 -1.56 20.51
CA ARG A 167 3.54 -0.81 20.38
C ARG A 167 3.45 -0.17 18.98
N GLY A 168 2.32 -0.35 18.31
CA GLY A 168 2.05 0.28 17.01
C GLY A 168 2.79 -0.38 15.84
N LEU A 169 3.41 -1.53 16.05
CA LEU A 169 4.08 -2.30 15.00
C LEU A 169 3.06 -3.24 14.35
N GLU A 170 2.41 -2.78 13.31
CA GLU A 170 1.42 -3.53 12.55
C GLU A 170 1.91 -3.79 11.12
N TYR A 171 1.76 -5.03 10.67
CA TYR A 171 2.20 -5.45 9.34
C TYR A 171 1.58 -4.62 8.22
N PHE A 172 0.27 -4.34 8.33
CA PHE A 172 -0.42 -3.50 7.35
C PHE A 172 0.25 -2.13 7.19
N ASN A 173 0.61 -1.47 8.29
CA ASN A 173 1.23 -0.15 8.24
C ASN A 173 2.63 -0.20 7.59
N LEU A 174 3.39 -1.27 7.80
CA LEU A 174 4.68 -1.47 7.13
C LEU A 174 4.50 -1.62 5.61
N ILE A 175 3.55 -2.45 5.18
CA ILE A 175 3.22 -2.63 3.76
C ILE A 175 2.73 -1.33 3.15
N TYR A 176 1.86 -0.61 3.87
CA TYR A 176 1.28 0.63 3.40
C TYR A 176 2.32 1.76 3.26
N ASP A 177 3.28 1.87 4.18
CA ASP A 177 4.40 2.81 4.04
C ASP A 177 5.23 2.52 2.78
N ASN A 178 5.50 1.24 2.49
CA ASN A 178 6.19 0.86 1.25
C ASN A 178 5.36 1.21 0.00
N TYR A 179 4.06 0.92 0.01
CA TYR A 179 3.16 1.25 -1.09
C TYR A 179 3.12 2.75 -1.36
N ARG A 180 2.97 3.57 -0.30
CA ARG A 180 2.95 5.03 -0.38
C ARG A 180 4.24 5.59 -0.99
N ALA A 181 5.41 5.09 -0.56
CA ALA A 181 6.70 5.52 -1.11
C ALA A 181 6.83 5.19 -2.61
N LEU A 182 6.39 3.99 -3.04
CA LEU A 182 6.36 3.61 -4.45
C LEU A 182 5.40 4.48 -5.28
N ARG A 183 4.20 4.76 -4.75
CA ARG A 183 3.23 5.66 -5.39
C ARG A 183 3.75 7.10 -5.48
N GLY A 184 4.46 7.56 -4.46
CA GLY A 184 5.14 8.87 -4.45
C GLY A 184 6.23 9.00 -5.52
N LEU A 185 6.79 7.90 -6.01
CA LEU A 185 7.69 7.84 -7.16
C LEU A 185 6.94 7.67 -8.51
N GLY A 186 5.62 7.79 -8.49
CA GLY A 186 4.78 7.66 -9.68
C GLY A 186 4.72 6.25 -10.26
N LEU A 187 5.03 5.23 -9.46
CA LEU A 187 5.01 3.84 -9.90
C LEU A 187 3.60 3.24 -9.78
N SER A 188 3.24 2.40 -10.74
CA SER A 188 2.09 1.52 -10.64
C SER A 188 2.50 0.23 -9.96
N VAL A 189 1.70 -0.23 -8.99
CA VAL A 189 2.02 -1.36 -8.13
C VAL A 189 0.95 -2.44 -8.25
N ASP A 190 1.36 -3.71 -8.37
CA ASP A 190 0.50 -4.85 -8.14
C ASP A 190 0.73 -5.34 -6.71
N ILE A 191 -0.33 -5.54 -5.93
CA ILE A 191 -0.25 -6.19 -4.62
C ILE A 191 -0.53 -7.66 -4.83
N LEU A 192 0.46 -8.51 -4.56
CA LEU A 192 0.44 -9.94 -4.85
C LEU A 192 0.58 -10.78 -3.58
N SER A 193 0.01 -11.97 -3.58
CA SER A 193 0.33 -12.95 -2.53
C SER A 193 1.72 -13.55 -2.77
N THR A 194 2.26 -14.19 -1.74
CA THR A 194 3.54 -14.92 -1.86
C THR A 194 3.49 -16.12 -2.80
N GLU A 195 2.27 -16.58 -3.16
CA GLU A 195 2.04 -17.70 -4.05
C GLU A 195 1.83 -17.28 -5.51
N ASP A 196 1.54 -15.99 -5.76
CA ASP A 196 1.33 -15.47 -7.10
C ASP A 196 2.64 -15.40 -7.91
N ASP A 197 2.52 -15.35 -9.24
CA ASP A 197 3.65 -15.15 -10.14
C ASP A 197 4.01 -13.67 -10.25
N PHE A 198 5.18 -13.32 -9.77
CA PHE A 198 5.77 -11.98 -9.87
C PHE A 198 6.95 -11.89 -10.85
N SER A 199 7.18 -12.91 -11.67
CA SER A 199 8.33 -12.99 -12.58
C SER A 199 8.36 -11.86 -13.62
N LYS A 200 7.19 -11.37 -14.04
CA LYS A 200 7.05 -10.29 -15.02
C LYS A 200 7.39 -8.89 -14.49
N HIS A 201 7.43 -8.72 -13.15
CA HIS A 201 7.66 -7.40 -12.54
C HIS A 201 9.16 -7.08 -12.50
N LYS A 202 9.52 -5.84 -12.80
CA LYS A 202 10.90 -5.38 -12.79
C LYS A 202 11.45 -5.27 -11.37
N LEU A 203 10.65 -4.84 -10.41
CA LEU A 203 10.97 -4.74 -8.99
C LEU A 203 9.98 -5.54 -8.15
N VAL A 204 10.49 -6.29 -7.17
CA VAL A 204 9.67 -6.95 -6.14
C VAL A 204 10.03 -6.40 -4.78
N VAL A 205 9.02 -6.01 -4.00
CA VAL A 205 9.14 -5.52 -2.63
C VAL A 205 8.40 -6.47 -1.71
N ALA A 206 9.10 -7.09 -0.78
CA ALA A 206 8.62 -8.17 0.08
C ALA A 206 8.91 -7.88 1.57
N PRO A 207 8.31 -6.83 2.16
CA PRO A 207 8.61 -6.41 3.52
C PRO A 207 7.88 -7.27 4.54
N GLY A 208 8.51 -7.49 5.69
CA GLY A 208 7.86 -8.02 6.88
C GLY A 208 7.38 -9.48 6.81
N LEU A 209 7.83 -10.26 5.85
CA LEU A 209 7.49 -11.68 5.70
C LEU A 209 8.23 -12.52 6.74
N LEU A 210 7.66 -12.64 7.96
CA LEU A 210 8.29 -13.36 9.08
C LEU A 210 8.68 -14.79 8.72
N TYR A 211 7.78 -15.51 8.07
CA TYR A 211 8.05 -16.82 7.47
C TYR A 211 8.12 -16.72 5.95
N MET A 212 9.13 -17.33 5.38
CA MET A 212 9.25 -17.52 3.94
C MET A 212 9.53 -19.00 3.65
N SER A 213 8.72 -19.61 2.80
CA SER A 213 8.98 -20.97 2.31
C SER A 213 10.27 -21.03 1.50
N ASP A 214 10.86 -22.20 1.37
CA ASP A 214 12.08 -22.36 0.56
C ASP A 214 11.82 -22.03 -0.92
N ASP A 215 10.63 -22.36 -1.43
CA ASP A 215 10.19 -21.97 -2.78
C ASP A 215 10.18 -20.45 -2.95
N LEU A 216 9.56 -19.71 -2.02
CA LEU A 216 9.54 -18.25 -2.07
C LEU A 216 10.94 -17.65 -2.02
N LYS A 217 11.79 -18.14 -1.11
CA LYS A 217 13.20 -17.70 -1.03
C LYS A 217 13.94 -17.93 -2.34
N GLU A 218 13.75 -19.08 -2.96
CA GLU A 218 14.34 -19.41 -4.24
C GLU A 218 13.85 -18.49 -5.37
N ARG A 219 12.53 -18.28 -5.48
CA ARG A 219 11.95 -17.37 -6.48
C ARG A 219 12.42 -15.94 -6.32
N LEU A 220 12.48 -15.41 -5.08
CA LEU A 220 12.99 -14.06 -4.80
C LEU A 220 14.48 -13.92 -5.14
N SER A 221 15.28 -14.96 -4.90
CA SER A 221 16.72 -14.92 -5.09
C SER A 221 17.19 -15.17 -6.54
N LYS A 222 16.39 -15.90 -7.34
CA LYS A 222 16.75 -16.28 -8.71
C LYS A 222 16.24 -15.34 -9.80
N ARG A 223 15.38 -14.38 -9.44
CA ARG A 223 14.86 -13.43 -10.45
C ARG A 223 15.95 -12.47 -10.94
N ASP A 224 15.80 -12.01 -12.18
CA ASP A 224 16.79 -11.12 -12.81
C ASP A 224 16.71 -9.67 -12.30
N GLY A 225 15.53 -9.21 -11.83
CA GLY A 225 15.33 -7.85 -11.34
C GLY A 225 15.56 -7.70 -9.84
N PRO A 226 15.71 -6.47 -9.33
CA PRO A 226 15.93 -6.21 -7.92
C PRO A 226 14.77 -6.67 -7.05
N THR A 227 15.15 -7.12 -5.86
CA THR A 227 14.25 -7.57 -4.80
C THR A 227 14.58 -6.84 -3.50
N VAL A 228 13.59 -6.20 -2.89
CA VAL A 228 13.74 -5.56 -1.58
C VAL A 228 12.99 -6.39 -0.54
N VAL A 229 13.67 -6.74 0.55
CA VAL A 229 13.12 -7.53 1.65
C VAL A 229 13.43 -6.87 2.99
N GLY A 230 12.77 -7.29 4.06
CA GLY A 230 12.98 -6.75 5.42
C GLY A 230 12.02 -5.61 5.77
N PRO A 231 12.00 -5.15 7.02
CA PRO A 231 12.61 -5.80 8.17
C PRO A 231 11.88 -7.09 8.58
N ARG A 232 12.44 -7.86 9.50
CA ARG A 232 11.90 -9.11 10.07
C ARG A 232 11.68 -10.26 9.06
N SER A 233 11.93 -10.06 7.78
CA SER A 233 11.73 -11.11 6.77
C SER A 233 12.62 -12.31 7.04
N GLY A 234 12.04 -13.53 6.99
CA GLY A 234 12.75 -14.78 7.25
C GLY A 234 13.21 -15.00 8.68
N SER A 235 12.67 -14.25 9.65
CA SER A 235 13.07 -14.36 11.06
C SER A 235 12.44 -15.52 11.80
N SER A 236 11.33 -16.07 11.32
CA SER A 236 10.58 -17.13 11.96
C SER A 236 10.39 -18.36 11.09
N THR A 237 10.26 -19.52 11.72
CA THR A 237 9.71 -20.73 11.11
C THR A 237 8.18 -20.63 11.05
N GLU A 238 7.54 -21.51 10.30
CA GLU A 238 6.09 -21.61 10.21
C GLU A 238 5.39 -21.77 11.58
N ASN A 239 6.07 -22.40 12.53
CA ASN A 239 5.59 -22.65 13.89
C ASN A 239 6.12 -21.65 14.93
N PHE A 240 6.40 -20.41 14.54
CA PHE A 240 6.91 -19.34 15.40
C PHE A 240 8.26 -19.61 16.07
N GLY A 241 9.01 -20.62 15.62
CA GLY A 241 10.39 -20.79 16.07
C GLY A 241 11.30 -19.73 15.44
N ILE A 242 12.41 -19.43 16.09
CA ILE A 242 13.48 -18.61 15.50
C ILE A 242 14.21 -19.45 14.47
N ASN A 243 14.40 -18.91 13.27
CA ASN A 243 15.16 -19.56 12.20
C ASN A 243 16.63 -19.78 12.61
N ARG A 244 17.21 -20.90 12.19
CA ARG A 244 18.63 -21.21 12.34
C ARG A 244 19.17 -21.71 11.00
N PRO A 245 20.06 -20.96 10.34
CA PRO A 245 20.71 -19.72 10.82
C PRO A 245 19.70 -18.58 11.01
N LEU A 246 20.12 -17.53 11.76
CA LEU A 246 19.30 -16.34 12.00
C LEU A 246 18.93 -15.64 10.69
N GLY A 247 17.76 -14.97 10.69
CA GLY A 247 17.24 -14.30 9.51
C GLY A 247 18.17 -13.19 8.95
N PRO A 248 17.93 -12.80 7.70
CA PRO A 248 16.82 -13.17 6.80
C PRO A 248 16.94 -14.56 6.15
N ASN A 249 18.10 -15.21 6.21
CA ASN A 249 18.34 -16.56 5.69
C ASN A 249 17.84 -16.75 4.24
N LEU A 250 18.20 -15.82 3.38
CA LEU A 250 17.92 -15.84 1.96
C LEU A 250 19.14 -16.32 1.18
N PRO A 251 18.96 -17.10 0.09
CA PRO A 251 20.06 -17.37 -0.83
C PRO A 251 20.64 -16.07 -1.41
N ASN A 252 21.93 -16.06 -1.69
CA ASN A 252 22.66 -14.96 -2.34
C ASN A 252 22.76 -13.65 -1.54
N ILE A 253 22.45 -13.66 -0.25
CA ILE A 253 22.76 -12.53 0.64
C ILE A 253 23.35 -13.06 1.95
N ASN A 254 24.47 -12.50 2.38
CA ASN A 254 25.16 -12.90 3.60
C ASN A 254 24.89 -11.87 4.70
N VAL A 255 23.69 -11.90 5.26
CA VAL A 255 23.26 -11.02 6.34
C VAL A 255 22.73 -11.83 7.50
N THR A 256 23.13 -11.48 8.70
CA THR A 256 22.62 -12.04 9.94
C THR A 256 22.11 -10.94 10.84
N THR A 257 20.85 -11.06 11.28
CA THR A 257 20.26 -10.17 12.27
C THR A 257 20.63 -10.70 13.67
N THR A 258 21.54 -10.01 14.34
CA THR A 258 22.10 -10.46 15.65
C THR A 258 21.35 -9.90 16.85
N ARG A 259 20.69 -8.77 16.70
CA ARG A 259 19.87 -8.12 17.72
C ARG A 259 18.76 -7.31 17.07
N VAL A 260 17.63 -7.23 17.74
CA VAL A 260 16.50 -6.39 17.34
C VAL A 260 16.13 -5.46 18.49
N GLU A 261 15.61 -4.29 18.15
CA GLU A 261 15.07 -3.33 19.13
C GLU A 261 13.87 -2.58 18.58
N THR A 262 13.03 -2.12 19.48
CA THR A 262 11.90 -1.25 19.15
C THR A 262 12.19 0.15 19.62
N LEU A 263 11.92 1.12 18.75
CA LEU A 263 12.23 2.52 18.98
C LEU A 263 10.98 3.27 19.46
N ARG A 264 11.20 4.23 20.37
CA ARG A 264 10.16 5.18 20.76
C ARG A 264 9.88 6.11 19.58
N PRO A 265 8.62 6.55 19.36
CA PRO A 265 8.27 7.46 18.24
C PRO A 265 9.08 8.77 18.23
N ASP A 266 9.48 9.25 19.41
CA ASP A 266 10.27 10.47 19.61
C ASP A 266 11.80 10.24 19.56
N MET A 267 12.25 9.02 19.27
CA MET A 267 13.67 8.62 19.22
C MET A 267 13.98 7.78 17.96
N PRO A 268 13.70 8.28 16.75
CA PRO A 268 14.11 7.59 15.53
C PRO A 268 15.64 7.63 15.36
N ILE A 269 16.18 6.68 14.61
CA ILE A 269 17.61 6.66 14.27
C ILE A 269 17.77 7.27 12.89
N LEU A 270 18.49 8.39 12.81
CA LEU A 270 18.73 9.08 11.54
C LEU A 270 19.62 8.24 10.62
N LEU A 271 19.37 8.31 9.33
CA LEU A 271 20.20 7.71 8.29
C LEU A 271 21.15 8.75 7.67
N GLU A 272 22.34 8.30 7.29
CA GLU A 272 23.19 9.10 6.45
C GLU A 272 22.51 9.43 5.12
N GLY A 273 22.53 10.70 4.77
CA GLY A 273 21.92 11.19 3.54
C GLY A 273 20.43 11.53 3.62
N GLY A 274 19.72 11.29 4.73
CA GLY A 274 18.34 11.69 4.99
C GLY A 274 17.38 10.56 5.28
N GLY A 275 16.26 10.89 5.94
CA GLY A 275 15.30 9.95 6.49
C GLY A 275 15.78 9.26 7.77
N CYS A 276 14.98 8.35 8.30
CA CYS A 276 15.26 7.66 9.54
C CYS A 276 14.70 6.24 9.57
N VAL A 277 15.21 5.44 10.52
CA VAL A 277 14.61 4.20 11.00
C VAL A 277 13.67 4.55 12.15
N LYS A 278 12.42 4.12 12.07
CA LYS A 278 11.38 4.31 13.08
C LYS A 278 10.85 2.97 13.59
N GLY A 279 10.37 2.92 14.80
CA GLY A 279 9.64 1.79 15.37
C GLY A 279 10.44 0.49 15.53
N TRP A 280 11.10 -0.01 14.50
CA TRP A 280 11.86 -1.27 14.51
C TRP A 280 13.23 -1.11 13.88
N SER A 281 14.28 -1.59 14.56
CA SER A 281 15.66 -1.59 14.09
C SER A 281 16.35 -2.93 14.35
N GLU A 282 17.19 -3.36 13.43
CA GLU A 282 17.96 -4.59 13.46
C GLU A 282 19.45 -4.31 13.41
N ALA A 283 20.22 -4.91 14.29
CA ALA A 283 21.66 -4.93 14.19
C ALA A 283 22.09 -6.01 13.20
N LEU A 284 22.72 -5.60 12.10
CA LEU A 284 23.10 -6.47 11.00
C LEU A 284 24.60 -6.78 11.05
N GLU A 285 24.94 -8.06 10.89
CA GLU A 285 26.30 -8.51 10.58
C GLU A 285 26.36 -9.04 9.16
N THR A 286 27.37 -8.61 8.39
CA THR A 286 27.51 -8.96 6.99
C THR A 286 28.93 -8.79 6.49
N SER A 287 29.31 -9.54 5.44
CA SER A 287 30.48 -9.25 4.58
C SER A 287 30.08 -8.57 3.26
N ASP A 288 28.76 -8.35 3.06
CA ASP A 288 28.22 -7.75 1.84
C ASP A 288 28.30 -6.21 1.90
N THR A 289 27.94 -5.56 0.82
CA THR A 289 28.09 -4.10 0.68
C THR A 289 27.01 -3.36 1.47
N PRO A 290 27.36 -2.40 2.35
CA PRO A 290 26.39 -1.50 2.96
C PRO A 290 25.57 -0.74 1.90
N PHE A 291 24.26 -0.74 2.04
CA PHE A 291 23.36 0.05 1.19
C PHE A 291 22.90 1.33 1.88
N ARG A 292 22.63 1.26 3.19
CA ARG A 292 22.34 2.42 4.05
C ARG A 292 23.03 2.26 5.39
N ILE A 293 23.48 3.39 5.91
CA ILE A 293 24.20 3.48 7.20
C ILE A 293 23.42 4.43 8.11
N MET A 294 23.32 4.08 9.37
CA MET A 294 22.76 4.95 10.41
C MET A 294 23.77 6.02 10.82
N ALA A 295 23.32 7.16 11.31
CA ALA A 295 24.19 8.25 11.73
C ALA A 295 25.18 7.89 12.85
N ASN A 296 24.93 6.77 13.57
CA ASN A 296 25.86 6.22 14.58
C ASN A 296 26.90 5.26 13.97
N GLY A 297 26.89 5.04 12.67
CA GLY A 297 27.79 4.14 11.94
C GLY A 297 27.30 2.69 11.79
N ASP A 298 26.17 2.32 12.40
CA ASP A 298 25.57 0.99 12.27
C ASP A 298 24.95 0.79 10.87
N LEU A 299 24.87 -0.48 10.45
CA LEU A 299 24.25 -0.83 9.17
C LEU A 299 22.71 -0.75 9.28
N ALA A 300 22.09 -0.01 8.39
CA ALA A 300 20.64 0.07 8.27
C ALA A 300 20.10 -0.80 7.14
N ALA A 301 20.89 -0.99 6.06
CA ALA A 301 20.51 -1.86 4.95
C ALA A 301 21.77 -2.37 4.23
N VAL A 302 21.61 -3.53 3.59
CA VAL A 302 22.67 -4.23 2.87
C VAL A 302 22.18 -4.65 1.49
N SER A 303 23.04 -4.57 0.47
CA SER A 303 22.70 -5.00 -0.88
C SER A 303 23.74 -5.96 -1.43
N THR A 304 23.29 -7.05 -2.05
CA THR A 304 24.12 -8.05 -2.71
C THR A 304 23.43 -8.59 -3.96
N GLY A 305 24.07 -8.45 -5.10
CA GLY A 305 23.48 -8.85 -6.37
C GLY A 305 22.18 -8.11 -6.63
N ASN A 306 21.08 -8.86 -6.73
CA ASN A 306 19.75 -8.31 -6.94
C ASN A 306 18.93 -8.16 -5.65
N ILE A 307 19.46 -8.49 -4.48
CA ILE A 307 18.73 -8.45 -3.21
C ILE A 307 19.20 -7.27 -2.36
N THR A 308 18.26 -6.47 -1.88
CA THR A 308 18.48 -5.45 -0.85
C THR A 308 17.67 -5.81 0.40
N TYR A 309 18.36 -5.92 1.53
CA TYR A 309 17.72 -6.14 2.83
C TYR A 309 17.68 -4.85 3.64
N LEU A 310 16.50 -4.43 4.02
CA LEU A 310 16.26 -3.29 4.92
C LEU A 310 16.18 -3.81 6.37
N GLY A 311 17.17 -3.47 7.20
CA GLY A 311 17.26 -3.88 8.60
C GLY A 311 16.47 -2.99 9.56
N GLY A 312 15.45 -2.30 9.09
CA GLY A 312 14.62 -1.44 9.93
C GLY A 312 13.35 -0.98 9.24
N TRP A 313 12.44 -0.43 10.02
CA TRP A 313 11.26 0.24 9.48
C TRP A 313 11.64 1.67 9.06
N PHE A 314 11.87 1.86 7.80
CA PHE A 314 12.25 3.15 7.22
C PHE A 314 11.02 4.08 7.14
N ASP A 315 11.24 5.37 7.37
CA ASP A 315 10.23 6.39 7.10
C ASP A 315 10.04 6.62 5.59
N ASN A 316 9.08 7.47 5.22
CA ASN A 316 8.74 7.70 3.82
C ASN A 316 9.92 8.31 3.03
N GLU A 317 10.72 9.19 3.63
CA GLU A 317 11.88 9.78 2.98
C GLU A 317 12.94 8.71 2.67
N ALA A 318 13.29 7.89 3.67
CA ALA A 318 14.27 6.83 3.52
C ALA A 318 13.83 5.76 2.49
N LEU A 319 12.54 5.36 2.51
CA LEU A 319 11.96 4.44 1.52
C LEU A 319 12.00 5.02 0.10
N THR A 320 11.56 6.27 -0.07
CA THR A 320 11.56 6.95 -1.37
C THR A 320 12.96 7.02 -1.97
N ARG A 321 13.96 7.37 -1.16
CA ARG A 321 15.37 7.41 -1.59
C ARG A 321 15.91 6.03 -1.95
N ALA A 322 15.59 5.01 -1.14
CA ALA A 322 16.01 3.64 -1.40
C ALA A 322 15.39 3.11 -2.71
N PHE A 323 14.09 3.28 -2.88
CA PHE A 323 13.40 2.83 -4.10
C PHE A 323 13.83 3.60 -5.35
N ASN A 324 14.06 4.90 -5.25
CA ASN A 324 14.57 5.69 -6.38
C ASN A 324 15.92 5.14 -6.89
N GLU A 325 16.88 4.88 -5.98
CA GLU A 325 18.17 4.32 -6.33
C GLU A 325 18.05 2.91 -6.94
N ILE A 326 17.22 2.04 -6.33
CA ILE A 326 16.98 0.69 -6.84
C ILE A 326 16.29 0.74 -8.22
N CYS A 327 15.31 1.62 -8.42
CA CYS A 327 14.64 1.80 -9.71
C CYS A 327 15.61 2.26 -10.81
N LEU A 328 16.55 3.14 -10.47
CA LEU A 328 17.59 3.58 -11.42
C LEU A 328 18.44 2.39 -11.91
N THR A 329 18.83 1.49 -11.01
CA THR A 329 19.61 0.29 -11.39
C THR A 329 18.80 -0.72 -12.20
N ALA A 330 17.47 -0.74 -12.03
CA ALA A 330 16.54 -1.61 -12.76
C ALA A 330 15.99 -0.98 -14.05
N GLU A 331 16.47 0.20 -14.42
CA GLU A 331 15.95 0.97 -15.57
C GLU A 331 14.44 1.22 -15.51
N ILE A 332 13.90 1.35 -14.28
CA ILE A 332 12.50 1.73 -14.05
C ILE A 332 12.42 3.25 -13.99
N LYS A 333 11.61 3.83 -14.88
CA LYS A 333 11.42 5.28 -14.90
C LYS A 333 10.56 5.73 -13.72
N VAL A 334 11.14 6.55 -12.86
CA VAL A 334 10.43 7.20 -11.75
C VAL A 334 10.11 8.65 -12.09
N ILE A 335 9.03 9.15 -11.49
CA ILE A 335 8.64 10.56 -11.51
C ILE A 335 8.21 10.87 -10.08
N GLU A 336 9.01 11.62 -9.36
CA GLU A 336 8.64 12.05 -8.01
C GLU A 336 7.37 12.90 -8.06
N MET A 337 6.35 12.47 -7.31
CA MET A 337 5.04 13.09 -7.29
C MET A 337 4.99 14.13 -6.17
N PRO A 338 4.47 15.35 -6.43
CA PRO A 338 4.04 16.24 -5.37
C PRO A 338 3.04 15.55 -4.45
N GLU A 339 2.98 16.01 -3.20
CA GLU A 339 1.99 15.51 -2.26
C GLU A 339 0.57 15.71 -2.82
N GLY A 340 -0.27 14.68 -2.72
CA GLY A 340 -1.62 14.69 -3.27
C GLY A 340 -1.73 14.37 -4.76
N LEU A 341 -0.64 14.40 -5.55
CA LEU A 341 -0.69 14.00 -6.95
C LEU A 341 -0.29 12.52 -7.09
N ARG A 342 -1.10 11.76 -7.81
CA ARG A 342 -0.84 10.34 -8.09
C ARG A 342 -1.13 10.02 -9.56
N ARG A 343 -0.52 8.95 -10.05
CA ARG A 343 -0.79 8.44 -11.39
C ARG A 343 -1.02 6.93 -11.40
N ARG A 344 -1.72 6.45 -12.43
CA ARG A 344 -1.90 5.02 -12.70
C ARG A 344 -1.80 4.77 -14.20
N ALA A 345 -1.03 3.75 -14.59
CA ALA A 345 -0.88 3.32 -15.98
C ALA A 345 -1.83 2.17 -16.30
N THR A 346 -2.44 2.24 -17.47
CA THR A 346 -3.14 1.14 -18.14
C THR A 346 -2.45 0.82 -19.47
N SER A 347 -2.96 -0.17 -20.20
CA SER A 347 -2.41 -0.55 -21.50
C SER A 347 -2.53 0.56 -22.56
N LYS A 348 -3.41 1.54 -22.38
CA LYS A 348 -3.69 2.60 -23.35
C LYS A 348 -3.47 4.00 -22.81
N GLU A 349 -3.67 4.24 -21.51
CA GLU A 349 -3.76 5.57 -20.94
C GLU A 349 -2.91 5.71 -19.67
N MET A 350 -2.60 6.96 -19.34
CA MET A 350 -2.00 7.36 -18.08
C MET A 350 -2.96 8.29 -17.36
N PHE A 351 -3.52 7.81 -16.26
CA PHE A 351 -4.40 8.60 -15.41
C PHE A 351 -3.61 9.40 -14.38
N TRP A 352 -4.07 10.62 -14.13
CA TRP A 352 -3.50 11.52 -13.11
C TRP A 352 -4.60 11.95 -12.15
N PHE A 353 -4.36 11.79 -10.86
CA PHE A 353 -5.29 12.11 -9.78
C PHE A 353 -4.68 13.20 -8.91
N ASN A 354 -5.38 14.30 -8.76
CA ASN A 354 -4.99 15.44 -7.96
C ASN A 354 -5.97 15.57 -6.78
N TYR A 355 -5.53 15.10 -5.62
CA TYR A 355 -6.26 15.11 -4.36
C TYR A 355 -6.24 16.48 -3.68
#